data_486dafe43b0ef81b55eab6f088022bf2
#
_entry.id   486dafe43b0ef81b55eab6f088022bf2
#
_cell.length_a   1.000
_cell.length_b   1.000
_cell.length_c   1.000
_cell.angle_alpha   90.00
_cell.angle_beta   90.00
_cell.angle_gamma   90.00
#
_symmetry.space_group_name_H-M   'P 1'
#
loop_
_entity.id
_entity.type
_entity.pdbx_description
1 polymer ?
#
loop_
_entity_poly.entity_id
_entity_poly.type
_entity_poly.pdbx_seq_one_letter_code
_entity_poly.pdbx_strand_id
1 'polypeptide(L)' 'MTNEMKTKMIARIHEEIADHNEYEMMSKEYDNPCRQVLHDIACDERTHAHHLYDILKRHNVELPVDLENKIKSM' A
#
# COMPACT_ATOMS: atom_id res chain seq x y z
N MET A 1 -1.14 15.77 14.29
CA MET A 1 -0.81 14.32 14.36
C MET A 1 0.44 14.13 15.21
N THR A 2 0.44 13.16 16.08
CA THR A 2 1.62 12.86 16.90
C THR A 2 2.70 12.17 16.08
N ASN A 3 3.96 12.28 16.51
CA ASN A 3 5.07 11.58 15.85
C ASN A 3 4.89 10.06 15.91
N GLU A 4 4.34 9.56 17.00
CA GLU A 4 4.05 8.13 17.15
C GLU A 4 3.04 7.66 16.10
N MET A 5 1.95 8.37 15.91
CA MET A 5 0.93 8.02 14.92
C MET A 5 1.47 8.12 13.49
N LYS A 6 2.23 9.18 13.20
CA LYS A 6 2.90 9.35 11.93
C LYS A 6 3.81 8.14 11.61
N THR A 7 4.63 7.75 12.58
CA THR A 7 5.54 6.62 12.42
C THR A 7 4.79 5.31 12.16
N LYS A 8 3.71 5.07 12.90
CA LYS A 8 2.87 3.88 12.70
C LYS A 8 2.24 3.85 11.32
N MET A 9 1.71 4.96 10.84
CA MET A 9 1.08 5.03 9.52
C MET A 9 2.07 4.82 8.40
N ILE A 10 3.26 5.40 8.50
CA ILE A 10 4.33 5.18 7.51
C ILE A 10 4.74 3.71 7.47
N ALA A 11 4.90 3.08 8.62
CA ALA A 11 5.22 1.66 8.70
C ALA A 11 4.13 0.81 8.05
N ARG A 12 2.85 1.13 8.29
CA ARG A 12 1.74 0.42 7.65
C ARG A 12 1.72 0.59 6.14
N ILE A 13 2.03 1.78 5.63
CA ILE A 13 2.12 2.01 4.19
C ILE A 13 3.17 1.08 3.58
N HIS A 14 4.34 0.95 4.21
CA HIS A 14 5.37 0.02 3.73
C HIS A 14 4.87 -1.43 3.69
N GLU A 15 4.14 -1.86 4.72
CA GLU A 15 3.55 -3.20 4.77
C GLU A 15 2.53 -3.41 3.66
N GLU A 16 1.64 -2.43 3.44
CA GLU A 16 0.62 -2.53 2.40
C GLU A 16 1.25 -2.59 1.00
N ILE A 17 2.30 -1.82 0.76
CA ILE A 17 3.03 -1.88 -0.53
C ILE A 17 3.67 -3.25 -0.72
N ALA A 18 4.34 -3.77 0.31
CA ALA A 18 4.96 -5.09 0.24
C ALA A 18 3.93 -6.20 -0.01
N ASP A 19 2.81 -6.15 0.70
CA ASP A 19 1.72 -7.11 0.56
C ASP A 19 1.09 -7.03 -0.83
N HIS A 20 0.85 -5.82 -1.33
CA HIS A 20 0.34 -5.62 -2.70
C HIS A 20 1.24 -6.30 -3.72
N ASN A 21 2.54 -6.05 -3.66
CA ASN A 21 3.50 -6.62 -4.60
C ASN A 21 3.56 -8.15 -4.49
N GLU A 22 3.51 -8.68 -3.28
CA GLU A 22 3.53 -10.12 -3.04
C GLU A 22 2.30 -10.80 -3.61
N TYR A 23 1.10 -10.27 -3.36
CA TYR A 23 -0.13 -10.83 -3.92
C TYR A 23 -0.19 -10.73 -5.44
N GLU A 24 0.33 -9.66 -6.03
CA GLU A 24 0.44 -9.57 -7.49
C GLU A 24 1.35 -10.65 -8.06
N MET A 25 2.49 -10.92 -7.42
CA MET A 25 3.39 -11.99 -7.81
C MET A 25 2.74 -13.36 -7.67
N MET A 26 2.06 -13.60 -6.53
CA MET A 26 1.35 -14.85 -6.29
C MET A 26 0.26 -15.10 -7.33
N SER A 27 -0.46 -14.06 -7.73
CA SER A 27 -1.54 -14.19 -8.71
C SER A 27 -1.06 -14.77 -10.04
N LYS A 28 0.18 -14.51 -10.40
CA LYS A 28 0.76 -15.00 -11.66
C LYS A 28 1.07 -16.51 -11.64
N GLU A 29 1.09 -17.11 -10.45
CA GLU A 29 1.36 -18.55 -10.28
C GLU A 29 0.11 -19.41 -10.46
N TYR A 30 -1.06 -18.79 -10.60
CA TYR A 30 -2.33 -19.49 -10.63
C TYR A 30 -3.17 -19.07 -11.83
N ASP A 31 -4.07 -19.97 -12.23
CA ASP A 31 -5.13 -19.68 -13.20
C ASP A 31 -6.39 -19.18 -12.48
N ASN A 32 -7.33 -18.62 -13.25
CA ASN A 32 -8.62 -18.26 -12.69
C ASN A 32 -9.39 -19.48 -12.20
N PRO A 33 -10.18 -19.38 -11.12
CA PRO A 33 -10.52 -18.13 -10.42
C PRO A 33 -9.47 -17.66 -9.41
N CYS A 34 -8.48 -18.49 -9.05
CA CYS A 34 -7.52 -18.14 -8.00
C CYS A 34 -6.71 -16.90 -8.34
N ARG A 35 -6.30 -16.75 -9.59
CA ARG A 35 -5.58 -15.55 -10.05
C ARG A 35 -6.37 -14.28 -9.77
N GLN A 36 -7.64 -14.26 -10.11
CA GLN A 36 -8.48 -13.09 -9.91
C GLN A 36 -8.67 -12.77 -8.42
N VAL A 37 -8.86 -13.78 -7.58
CA VAL A 37 -9.00 -13.58 -6.14
C VAL A 37 -7.73 -12.95 -5.55
N LEU A 38 -6.56 -13.45 -5.91
CA LEU A 38 -5.29 -12.90 -5.43
C LEU A 38 -5.04 -11.48 -5.95
N HIS A 39 -5.39 -11.22 -7.20
CA HIS A 39 -5.32 -9.88 -7.76
C HIS A 39 -6.23 -8.90 -7.02
N ASP A 40 -7.46 -9.31 -6.69
CA ASP A 40 -8.40 -8.49 -5.93
C ASP A 40 -7.85 -8.15 -4.54
N ILE A 41 -7.20 -9.10 -3.87
CA ILE A 41 -6.54 -8.85 -2.59
C ILE A 41 -5.44 -7.80 -2.77
N ALA A 42 -4.62 -7.92 -3.81
CA ALA A 42 -3.58 -6.95 -4.11
C ALA A 42 -4.16 -5.54 -4.34
N CYS A 43 -5.29 -5.44 -5.01
CA CYS A 43 -5.98 -4.16 -5.22
C CYS A 43 -6.48 -3.55 -3.90
N ASP A 44 -6.95 -4.37 -2.97
CA ASP A 44 -7.36 -3.91 -1.63
C ASP A 44 -6.16 -3.32 -0.88
N GLU A 45 -5.01 -3.97 -0.94
CA GLU A 45 -3.79 -3.47 -0.29
C GLU A 45 -3.35 -2.13 -0.88
N ARG A 46 -3.46 -1.96 -2.20
CA ARG A 46 -3.20 -0.69 -2.86
C ARG A 46 -4.13 0.41 -2.34
N THR A 47 -5.42 0.10 -2.24
CA THR A 47 -6.42 1.03 -1.73
C THR A 47 -6.09 1.47 -0.30
N HIS A 48 -5.69 0.53 0.56
CA HIS A 48 -5.29 0.83 1.93
C HIS A 48 -4.09 1.79 1.97
N ALA A 49 -3.07 1.54 1.16
CA ALA A 49 -1.90 2.40 1.10
C ALA A 49 -2.28 3.84 0.68
N HIS A 50 -3.14 3.98 -0.32
CA HIS A 50 -3.61 5.29 -0.77
C HIS A 50 -4.45 6.01 0.29
N HIS A 51 -5.29 5.30 1.04
CA HIS A 51 -6.06 5.88 2.13
C HIS A 51 -5.16 6.41 3.25
N LEU A 52 -4.14 5.64 3.64
CA LEU A 52 -3.19 6.06 4.66
C LEU A 52 -2.36 7.27 4.18
N TYR A 53 -1.96 7.26 2.93
CA TYR A 53 -1.29 8.39 2.29
C TYR A 53 -2.14 9.66 2.37
N ASP A 54 -3.43 9.55 2.03
CA ASP A 54 -4.34 10.69 2.07
C ASP A 54 -4.48 11.26 3.50
N ILE A 55 -4.54 10.41 4.51
CA ILE A 55 -4.59 10.86 5.91
C ILE A 55 -3.35 11.67 6.25
N LEU A 56 -2.17 11.17 5.89
CA LEU A 56 -0.91 11.86 6.16
C LEU A 56 -0.85 13.21 5.44
N LYS A 57 -1.28 13.26 4.19
CA LYS A 57 -1.31 14.51 3.42
C LYS A 57 -2.27 15.53 4.03
N ARG A 58 -3.43 15.10 4.52
CA ARG A 58 -4.38 15.99 5.21
C ARG A 58 -3.80 16.61 6.48
N HIS A 59 -2.85 15.94 7.11
CA HIS A 59 -2.13 16.43 8.29
C HIS A 59 -0.82 17.12 7.94
N ASN A 60 -0.61 17.46 6.69
CA ASN A 60 0.59 18.14 6.18
C ASN A 60 1.89 17.41 6.51
N VAL A 61 1.84 16.08 6.55
CA VAL A 61 3.03 15.27 6.77
C VAL A 61 3.75 15.06 5.44
N GLU A 62 5.03 15.40 5.41
CA GLU A 62 5.87 15.11 4.25
C GLU A 62 6.40 13.68 4.36
N LEU A 63 6.28 12.94 3.27
CA LEU A 63 6.79 11.59 3.16
C LEU A 63 8.14 11.59 2.44
N PRO A 64 9.02 10.62 2.73
CA PRO A 64 10.22 10.43 1.91
C PRO A 64 9.85 10.30 0.43
N VAL A 65 10.64 10.92 -0.44
CA VAL A 65 10.37 10.95 -1.89
C VAL A 65 10.21 9.55 -2.47
N ASP A 66 11.05 8.62 -2.03
CA ASP A 66 11.00 7.23 -2.51
C ASP A 66 9.67 6.56 -2.17
N LEU A 67 9.17 6.78 -0.96
CA LEU A 67 7.89 6.21 -0.53
C LEU A 67 6.73 6.83 -1.29
N GLU A 68 6.74 8.15 -1.46
CA GLU A 68 5.72 8.86 -2.21
C GLU A 68 5.66 8.36 -3.66
N ASN A 69 6.81 8.18 -4.30
CA ASN A 69 6.88 7.63 -5.65
C ASN A 69 6.34 6.21 -5.74
N LYS A 70 6.63 5.36 -4.76
CA LYS A 70 6.08 4.00 -4.71
C LYS A 70 4.56 4.00 -4.63
N ILE A 71 3.99 4.86 -3.78
CA ILE A 71 2.54 4.98 -3.65
C ILE A 71 1.92 5.43 -4.96
N LYS A 72 2.48 6.45 -5.60
CA LYS A 72 1.95 7.01 -6.86
C LYS A 72 2.05 6.04 -8.03
N SER A 73 3.00 5.12 -8.00
CA SER A 73 3.22 4.15 -9.07
C SER A 73 2.44 2.84 -8.90
N MET A 74 1.74 2.67 -7.78
CA MET A 74 0.94 1.46 -7.53
C MET A 74 -0.27 1.34 -8.46
#